data_96a46a4277e75007bf5234c7f45cfcfd
#
_entry.id   96a46a4277e75007bf5234c7f45cfcfd
#
_cell.length_a   1.000
_cell.length_b   1.000
_cell.length_c   1.000
_cell.angle_alpha   90.00
_cell.angle_beta   90.00
_cell.angle_gamma   90.00
#
_symmetry.space_group_name_H-M   'P 1'
#
loop_
_entity.id
_entity.type
_entity.pdbx_description
1 polymer ?
#
loop_
_entity_poly.entity_id
_entity_poly.type
_entity_poly.pdbx_seq_one_letter_code
_entity_poly.pdbx_strand_id
1 'polypeptide(L)'
;MSRFLAIVDPWEKPLEHDVENYPFLASDIDVQCKLIHNQLSRLKPLFDDIIVITSGIKAHPIFDELPNYPSVMHEYISLDKRHDWDMWLCGFHYGRCIHAKIDEVKNEFNWSPNRFNVIQNLSFLFPRDTREVIVEHYRCSQTVLDTKEYYWDFEERLHEV
;
A
#
# COMPACT_ATOMS: atom_id res chain seq x y z
N MET A 1 -2.55 -4.22 19.99
CA MET A 1 -2.07 -2.96 19.42
C MET A 1 -2.93 -2.60 18.23
N SER A 2 -3.36 -1.36 18.16
CA SER A 2 -4.22 -0.91 17.06
C SER A 2 -3.44 -0.72 15.77
N ARG A 3 -4.03 -1.08 14.65
CA ARG A 3 -3.40 -1.01 13.34
C ARG A 3 -4.43 -0.81 12.24
N PHE A 4 -4.02 -0.14 11.18
CA PHE A 4 -4.84 0.02 9.98
C PHE A 4 -4.09 -0.45 8.74
N LEU A 5 -4.85 -0.87 7.75
CA LEU A 5 -4.33 -1.22 6.43
C LEU A 5 -4.69 -0.13 5.43
N ALA A 6 -3.70 0.40 4.75
CA ALA A 6 -3.86 1.32 3.64
C ALA A 6 -3.61 0.60 2.32
N ILE A 7 -4.63 0.57 1.48
CA ILE A 7 -4.51 0.11 0.09
C ILE A 7 -4.12 1.33 -0.74
N VAL A 8 -2.88 1.35 -1.22
CA VAL A 8 -2.29 2.53 -1.86
C VAL A 8 -2.53 2.50 -3.37
N ASP A 9 -3.08 3.61 -3.86
CA ASP A 9 -3.26 3.91 -5.29
C ASP A 9 -3.92 2.79 -6.13
N PRO A 10 -5.02 2.18 -5.65
CA PRO A 10 -5.78 1.23 -6.47
C PRO A 10 -6.64 2.01 -7.46
N TRP A 11 -6.02 2.62 -8.45
CA TRP A 11 -6.70 3.50 -9.38
C TRP A 11 -7.63 2.76 -10.34
N GLU A 12 -8.71 3.39 -10.72
CA GLU A 12 -9.60 2.86 -11.75
C GLU A 12 -8.90 2.71 -13.09
N LYS A 13 -8.04 3.70 -13.42
CA LYS A 13 -7.26 3.72 -14.66
C LYS A 13 -5.82 4.17 -14.36
N PRO A 14 -4.83 3.55 -15.00
CA PRO A 14 -3.47 4.02 -14.91
C PRO A 14 -3.31 5.38 -15.61
N LEU A 15 -2.21 6.06 -15.33
CA LEU A 15 -1.85 7.30 -16.03
C LEU A 15 -1.56 6.99 -17.49
N GLU A 16 -1.97 7.90 -18.40
CA GLU A 16 -1.76 7.74 -19.85
C GLU A 16 -0.29 7.50 -20.21
N HIS A 17 0.60 8.25 -19.57
CA HIS A 17 2.04 8.08 -19.76
C HIS A 17 2.52 6.65 -19.49
N ASP A 18 2.00 6.03 -18.44
CA ASP A 18 2.36 4.66 -18.08
C ASP A 18 1.81 3.65 -19.06
N VAL A 19 0.59 3.87 -19.57
CA VAL A 19 -0.04 3.01 -20.58
C VAL A 19 0.71 3.04 -21.90
N GLU A 20 1.25 4.19 -22.30
CA GLU A 20 2.06 4.32 -23.52
C GLU A 20 3.29 3.39 -23.49
N ASN A 21 3.90 3.26 -22.31
CA ASN A 21 5.07 2.39 -22.12
C ASN A 21 4.69 0.93 -21.83
N TYR A 22 3.51 0.69 -21.24
CA TYR A 22 3.05 -0.62 -20.81
C TYR A 22 1.58 -0.83 -21.20
N PRO A 23 1.29 -1.24 -22.44
CA PRO A 23 -0.08 -1.32 -22.97
C PRO A 23 -1.04 -2.20 -22.16
N PHE A 24 -0.52 -3.19 -21.45
CA PHE A 24 -1.33 -4.10 -20.64
C PHE A 24 -1.55 -3.64 -19.20
N LEU A 25 -1.04 -2.48 -18.84
CA LEU A 25 -1.05 -2.01 -17.45
C LEU A 25 -2.47 -1.87 -16.88
N ALA A 26 -3.42 -1.38 -17.68
CA ALA A 26 -4.82 -1.24 -17.24
C ALA A 26 -5.43 -2.59 -16.85
N SER A 27 -5.20 -3.62 -17.67
CA SER A 27 -5.66 -4.98 -17.40
C SER A 27 -4.98 -5.56 -16.16
N ASP A 28 -3.68 -5.36 -16.01
CA ASP A 28 -2.92 -5.85 -14.87
C ASP A 28 -3.39 -5.21 -13.57
N ILE A 29 -3.62 -3.91 -13.56
CA ILE A 29 -4.16 -3.19 -12.38
C ILE A 29 -5.54 -3.73 -12.01
N ASP A 30 -6.41 -3.95 -12.98
CA ASP A 30 -7.75 -4.50 -12.72
C ASP A 30 -7.67 -5.88 -12.06
N VAL A 31 -6.84 -6.76 -12.59
CA VAL A 31 -6.61 -8.11 -12.01
C VAL A 31 -6.07 -8.01 -10.59
N GLN A 32 -5.09 -7.14 -10.38
CA GLN A 32 -4.45 -6.97 -9.08
C GLN A 32 -5.40 -6.36 -8.04
N CYS A 33 -6.24 -5.41 -8.44
CA CYS A 33 -7.30 -4.88 -7.56
C CYS A 33 -8.28 -5.98 -7.14
N LYS A 34 -8.67 -6.85 -8.07
CA LYS A 34 -9.52 -7.99 -7.76
C LYS A 34 -8.86 -8.99 -6.81
N LEU A 35 -7.56 -9.22 -6.96
CA LEU A 35 -6.80 -10.08 -6.03
C LEU A 35 -6.81 -9.52 -4.61
N ILE A 36 -6.57 -8.23 -4.44
CA ILE A 36 -6.65 -7.58 -3.12
C ILE A 36 -8.08 -7.69 -2.57
N HIS A 37 -9.07 -7.36 -3.38
CA HIS A 37 -10.48 -7.40 -2.97
C HIS A 37 -10.87 -8.80 -2.48
N ASN A 38 -10.42 -9.84 -3.16
CA ASN A 38 -10.70 -11.23 -2.77
C ASN A 38 -10.09 -11.60 -1.42
N GLN A 39 -9.10 -10.86 -0.94
CA GLN A 39 -8.48 -11.09 0.37
C GLN A 39 -9.12 -10.26 1.50
N LEU A 40 -10.03 -9.34 1.20
CA LEU A 40 -10.58 -8.44 2.22
C LEU A 40 -11.26 -9.19 3.37
N SER A 41 -11.97 -10.27 3.09
CA SER A 41 -12.62 -11.07 4.15
C SER A 41 -11.63 -11.65 5.15
N ARG A 42 -10.43 -11.98 4.70
CA ARG A 42 -9.32 -12.47 5.52
C ARG A 42 -8.57 -11.35 6.24
N LEU A 43 -8.50 -10.19 5.60
CA LEU A 43 -7.79 -9.03 6.13
C LEU A 43 -8.60 -8.30 7.20
N LYS A 44 -9.92 -8.20 7.04
CA LYS A 44 -10.78 -7.47 7.98
C LYS A 44 -10.60 -7.86 9.45
N PRO A 45 -10.50 -9.13 9.81
CA PRO A 45 -10.30 -9.51 11.22
C PRO A 45 -8.94 -9.10 11.79
N LEU A 46 -7.98 -8.79 10.94
CA LEU A 46 -6.60 -8.48 11.33
C LEU A 46 -6.34 -6.99 11.57
N PHE A 47 -7.24 -6.13 11.12
CA PHE A 47 -7.06 -4.69 11.17
C PHE A 47 -8.26 -4.00 11.81
N ASP A 48 -8.00 -2.93 12.57
CA ASP A 48 -9.06 -2.09 13.14
C ASP A 48 -9.77 -1.29 12.05
N ASP A 49 -9.02 -0.84 11.05
CA ASP A 49 -9.56 -0.16 9.86
C ASP A 49 -8.84 -0.64 8.60
N ILE A 50 -9.57 -0.64 7.48
CA ILE A 50 -9.00 -0.78 6.13
C ILE A 50 -9.46 0.42 5.32
N ILE A 51 -8.51 1.16 4.77
CA ILE A 51 -8.76 2.38 4.00
C ILE A 51 -8.09 2.32 2.63
N VAL A 52 -8.56 3.16 1.73
CA VAL A 52 -7.95 3.37 0.41
C VAL A 52 -7.32 4.76 0.36
N ILE A 53 -6.12 4.85 -0.17
CA ILE A 53 -5.42 6.11 -0.40
C ILE A 53 -5.17 6.24 -1.90
N THR A 54 -5.70 7.28 -2.53
CA THR A 54 -5.71 7.41 -4.00
C THR A 54 -4.83 8.52 -4.55
N SER A 55 -4.18 9.31 -3.69
CA SER A 55 -3.41 10.47 -4.13
C SER A 55 -4.23 11.44 -5.00
N GLY A 56 -5.55 11.52 -4.75
CA GLY A 56 -6.48 12.39 -5.47
C GLY A 56 -6.99 11.85 -6.81
N ILE A 57 -6.61 10.64 -7.19
CA ILE A 57 -7.08 9.99 -8.42
C ILE A 57 -8.22 9.02 -8.08
N LYS A 58 -9.16 8.83 -9.00
CA LYS A 58 -10.31 7.98 -8.76
C LYS A 58 -9.90 6.53 -8.50
N ALA A 59 -10.40 5.98 -7.39
CA ALA A 59 -10.16 4.59 -7.01
C ALA A 59 -10.93 3.62 -7.92
N HIS A 60 -10.40 2.40 -8.05
CA HIS A 60 -11.12 1.30 -8.69
C HIS A 60 -12.45 1.06 -7.98
N PRO A 61 -13.58 0.94 -8.72
CA PRO A 61 -14.91 0.82 -8.13
C PRO A 61 -15.10 -0.39 -7.20
N ILE A 62 -14.25 -1.42 -7.34
CA ILE A 62 -14.31 -2.60 -6.48
C ILE A 62 -14.08 -2.26 -5.00
N PHE A 63 -13.48 -1.10 -4.71
CA PHE A 63 -13.21 -0.63 -3.35
C PHE A 63 -14.19 0.45 -2.86
N ASP A 64 -15.32 0.65 -3.54
CA ASP A 64 -16.30 1.69 -3.19
C ASP A 64 -16.86 1.56 -1.76
N GLU A 65 -16.83 0.36 -1.19
CA GLU A 65 -17.27 0.11 0.19
C GLU A 65 -16.27 0.58 1.25
N LEU A 66 -15.04 0.86 0.87
CA LEU A 66 -14.00 1.26 1.80
C LEU A 66 -13.87 2.78 1.86
N PRO A 67 -13.56 3.35 3.03
CA PRO A 67 -13.23 4.77 3.13
C PRO A 67 -12.06 5.13 2.22
N ASN A 68 -12.20 6.22 1.47
CA ASN A 68 -11.19 6.70 0.54
C ASN A 68 -10.67 8.06 1.00
N TYR A 69 -9.36 8.16 1.13
CA TYR A 69 -8.68 9.38 1.52
C TYR A 69 -7.68 9.81 0.43
N PRO A 70 -7.74 11.06 -0.05
CA PRO A 70 -6.72 11.58 -0.96
C PRO A 70 -5.34 11.66 -0.31
N SER A 71 -5.31 11.94 0.99
CA SER A 71 -4.09 11.98 1.79
C SER A 71 -4.31 11.27 3.11
N VAL A 72 -3.38 10.41 3.48
CA VAL A 72 -3.45 9.70 4.76
C VAL A 72 -3.09 10.61 5.94
N MET A 73 -2.23 11.60 5.75
CA MET A 73 -1.66 12.36 6.85
C MET A 73 -2.67 13.23 7.57
N HIS A 74 -3.29 14.16 6.86
CA HIS A 74 -4.15 15.16 7.50
C HIS A 74 -5.58 14.67 7.70
N GLU A 75 -6.05 13.78 6.84
CA GLU A 75 -7.44 13.36 6.83
C GLU A 75 -7.70 12.11 7.68
N TYR A 76 -6.70 11.26 7.83
CA TYR A 76 -6.88 10.00 8.53
C TYR A 76 -6.05 9.88 9.80
N ILE A 77 -4.74 10.02 9.72
CA ILE A 77 -3.84 9.78 10.87
C ILE A 77 -4.12 10.76 12.00
N SER A 78 -4.46 12.02 11.69
CA SER A 78 -4.75 13.04 12.69
C SER A 78 -6.09 12.84 13.41
N LEU A 79 -6.93 11.90 12.96
CA LEU A 79 -8.21 11.62 13.60
C LEU A 79 -8.03 10.78 14.85
N ASP A 80 -8.72 11.17 15.91
CA ASP A 80 -8.72 10.47 17.20
C ASP A 80 -7.29 10.10 17.66
N LYS A 81 -7.06 8.82 17.91
CA LYS A 81 -5.78 8.27 18.36
C LYS A 81 -5.04 7.51 17.28
N ARG A 82 -5.42 7.67 16.01
CA ARG A 82 -4.81 6.89 14.91
C ARG A 82 -3.33 7.16 14.73
N HIS A 83 -2.84 8.33 15.13
CA HIS A 83 -1.42 8.64 15.16
C HIS A 83 -0.59 7.70 16.08
N ASP A 84 -1.24 6.97 16.99
CA ASP A 84 -0.60 5.97 17.85
C ASP A 84 -0.65 4.56 17.27
N TRP A 85 -1.29 4.37 16.12
CA TRP A 85 -1.47 3.07 15.50
C TRP A 85 -0.29 2.68 14.62
N ASP A 86 -0.16 1.40 14.34
CA ASP A 86 0.75 0.93 13.30
C ASP A 86 0.09 1.00 11.93
N MET A 87 0.88 1.37 10.93
CA MET A 87 0.44 1.46 9.55
C MET A 87 0.92 0.25 8.75
N TRP A 88 -0.04 -0.43 8.14
CA TRP A 88 0.20 -1.51 7.20
C TRP A 88 -0.19 -1.04 5.81
N LEU A 89 0.57 -1.45 4.80
CA LEU A 89 0.39 -1.00 3.43
C LEU A 89 0.39 -2.17 2.46
N CYS A 90 -0.41 -2.03 1.43
CA CYS A 90 -0.38 -2.88 0.24
C CYS A 90 -0.87 -2.06 -0.97
N GLY A 91 -0.86 -2.65 -2.14
CA GLY A 91 -1.37 -2.00 -3.36
C GLY A 91 -0.29 -1.65 -4.37
N PHE A 92 -0.25 -0.40 -4.83
CA PHE A 92 0.51 0.01 -6.00
C PHE A 92 1.41 1.23 -5.73
N HIS A 93 2.67 1.18 -6.05
CA HIS A 93 3.47 0.02 -6.42
C HIS A 93 4.56 -0.16 -5.37
N TYR A 94 5.02 -1.38 -5.19
CA TYR A 94 6.11 -1.67 -4.27
C TYR A 94 7.38 -0.90 -4.67
N GLY A 95 8.01 -0.26 -3.67
CA GLY A 95 9.19 0.57 -3.88
C GLY A 95 8.91 1.95 -4.47
N ARG A 96 7.66 2.26 -4.80
CA ARG A 96 7.24 3.54 -5.38
C ARG A 96 6.22 4.22 -4.48
N CYS A 97 4.97 4.32 -4.89
CA CYS A 97 3.93 5.03 -4.13
C CYS A 97 3.71 4.47 -2.72
N ILE A 98 3.82 3.16 -2.52
CA ILE A 98 3.72 2.56 -1.19
C ILE A 98 4.80 3.14 -0.26
N HIS A 99 6.04 3.13 -0.69
CA HIS A 99 7.16 3.60 0.11
C HIS A 99 7.19 5.13 0.21
N ALA A 100 6.69 5.84 -0.81
CA ALA A 100 6.50 7.29 -0.74
C ALA A 100 5.51 7.68 0.37
N LYS A 101 4.44 6.92 0.55
CA LYS A 101 3.49 7.16 1.65
C LYS A 101 4.12 6.93 3.02
N ILE A 102 4.99 5.95 3.14
CA ILE A 102 5.76 5.72 4.37
C ILE A 102 6.64 6.93 4.68
N ASP A 103 7.38 7.43 3.68
CA ASP A 103 8.22 8.63 3.85
C ASP A 103 7.41 9.86 4.27
N GLU A 104 6.26 10.08 3.65
CA GLU A 104 5.37 11.17 4.00
C GLU A 104 4.95 11.11 5.47
N VAL A 105 4.53 9.95 5.96
CA VAL A 105 4.10 9.77 7.34
C VAL A 105 5.27 9.89 8.32
N LYS A 106 6.41 9.29 7.99
CA LYS A 106 7.62 9.43 8.82
C LYS A 106 8.03 10.88 8.98
N ASN A 107 8.04 11.63 7.91
CA ASN A 107 8.47 13.03 7.92
C ASN A 107 7.48 13.95 8.64
N GLU A 108 6.18 13.74 8.43
CA GLU A 108 5.14 14.58 9.04
C GLU A 108 4.95 14.30 10.53
N PHE A 109 4.92 13.04 10.93
CA PHE A 109 4.58 12.63 12.29
C PHE A 109 5.76 12.07 13.09
N ASN A 110 6.94 12.02 12.49
CA ASN A 110 8.14 11.47 13.12
C ASN A 110 7.95 10.04 13.65
N TRP A 111 7.25 9.22 12.87
CA TRP A 111 7.01 7.83 13.26
C TRP A 111 8.28 6.99 13.17
N SER A 112 8.44 6.10 14.13
CA SER A 112 9.51 5.12 14.13
C SER A 112 9.35 4.13 12.96
N PRO A 113 10.43 3.72 12.29
CA PRO A 113 10.37 2.80 11.15
C PRO A 113 9.65 1.49 11.44
N ASN A 114 9.75 0.98 12.67
CA ASN A 114 9.13 -0.30 13.05
C ASN A 114 7.59 -0.24 13.14
N ARG A 115 6.99 0.92 12.96
CA ARG A 115 5.53 1.09 12.90
C ARG A 115 4.96 0.88 11.51
N PHE A 116 5.81 0.71 10.49
CA PHE A 116 5.39 0.49 9.11
C PHE A 116 5.60 -0.96 8.71
N ASN A 117 4.57 -1.54 8.11
CA ASN A 117 4.57 -2.93 7.67
C ASN A 117 4.01 -3.01 6.26
N VAL A 118 4.69 -3.71 5.38
CA VAL A 118 4.24 -3.91 4.00
C VAL A 118 3.83 -5.36 3.79
N ILE A 119 2.61 -5.58 3.31
CA ILE A 119 2.17 -6.93 2.92
C ILE A 119 2.74 -7.21 1.53
N GLN A 120 3.82 -7.95 1.50
CA GLN A 120 4.66 -8.11 0.33
C GLN A 120 3.92 -8.71 -0.87
N ASN A 121 3.14 -9.76 -0.67
CA ASN A 121 2.45 -10.44 -1.76
C ASN A 121 1.12 -9.79 -2.17
N LEU A 122 0.72 -8.69 -1.52
CA LEU A 122 -0.36 -7.81 -1.95
C LEU A 122 0.15 -6.45 -2.43
N SER A 123 1.45 -6.33 -2.62
CA SER A 123 2.13 -5.11 -3.08
C SER A 123 2.78 -5.40 -4.43
N PHE A 124 2.28 -4.73 -5.46
CA PHE A 124 2.59 -5.09 -6.83
C PHE A 124 3.70 -4.23 -7.40
N LEU A 125 4.62 -4.88 -8.12
CA LEU A 125 5.73 -4.25 -8.78
C LEU A 125 5.30 -3.64 -10.11
N PHE A 126 5.89 -2.51 -10.46
CA PHE A 126 5.78 -1.97 -11.81
C PHE A 126 6.41 -2.97 -12.80
N PRO A 127 5.89 -3.14 -14.04
CA PRO A 127 6.28 -4.25 -14.91
C PRO A 127 7.78 -4.49 -15.12
N ARG A 128 8.59 -3.42 -15.06
CA ARG A 128 10.05 -3.53 -15.24
C ARG A 128 10.85 -3.57 -13.94
N ASP A 129 10.16 -3.39 -12.79
CA ASP A 129 10.84 -3.38 -11.50
C ASP A 129 10.96 -4.81 -10.97
N THR A 130 12.05 -5.08 -10.29
CA THR A 130 12.21 -6.26 -9.45
C THR A 130 12.57 -5.79 -8.05
N ARG A 131 12.40 -6.66 -7.05
CA ARG A 131 12.76 -6.30 -5.68
C ARG A 131 14.22 -5.96 -5.55
N GLU A 132 15.07 -6.72 -6.21
CA GLU A 132 16.52 -6.49 -6.21
C GLU A 132 16.86 -5.13 -6.82
N VAL A 133 16.23 -4.78 -7.95
CA VAL A 133 16.44 -3.48 -8.60
C VAL A 133 15.94 -2.34 -7.71
N ILE A 134 14.79 -2.51 -7.06
CA ILE A 134 14.25 -1.51 -6.14
C ILE A 134 15.18 -1.32 -4.95
N VAL A 135 15.62 -2.39 -4.32
CA VAL A 135 16.54 -2.32 -3.18
C VAL A 135 17.85 -1.63 -3.58
N GLU A 136 18.39 -1.95 -4.76
CA GLU A 136 19.61 -1.31 -5.26
C GLU A 136 19.39 0.17 -5.53
N HIS A 137 18.27 0.52 -6.18
CA HIS A 137 17.92 1.92 -6.47
C HIS A 137 17.71 2.74 -5.21
N TYR A 138 17.03 2.18 -4.23
CA TYR A 138 16.73 2.83 -2.95
C TYR A 138 17.73 2.48 -1.85
N ARG A 139 18.89 2.00 -2.21
CA ARG A 139 19.94 1.57 -1.27
C ARG A 139 20.27 2.60 -0.21
N CYS A 140 20.19 3.88 -0.56
CA CYS A 140 20.40 4.99 0.36
C CYS A 140 19.09 5.47 1.01
N SER A 141 17.95 4.86 0.67
CA SER A 141 16.66 5.19 1.26
C SER A 141 16.38 4.29 2.44
N GLN A 142 16.26 4.88 3.60
CA GLN A 142 15.90 4.15 4.80
C GLN A 142 14.50 3.54 4.69
N THR A 143 13.62 4.14 3.90
CA THR A 143 12.22 3.71 3.79
C THR A 143 12.08 2.24 3.41
N VAL A 144 12.81 1.78 2.39
CA VAL A 144 12.71 0.38 1.93
C VAL A 144 13.34 -0.58 2.93
N LEU A 145 14.44 -0.15 3.59
CA LEU A 145 15.18 -0.99 4.52
C LEU A 145 14.55 -1.06 5.91
N ASP A 146 13.84 0.00 6.31
CA ASP A 146 13.34 0.16 7.67
C ASP A 146 11.90 -0.32 7.86
N THR A 147 11.27 -0.85 6.82
CA THR A 147 9.93 -1.41 6.93
C THR A 147 9.99 -2.90 7.21
N LYS A 148 9.02 -3.37 7.97
CA LYS A 148 8.78 -4.81 8.08
C LYS A 148 7.99 -5.26 6.87
N GLU A 149 8.32 -6.41 6.33
CA GLU A 149 7.60 -7.01 5.22
C GLU A 149 6.95 -8.31 5.63
N TYR A 150 5.68 -8.46 5.24
CA TYR A 150 4.88 -9.64 5.48
C TYR A 150 4.38 -10.19 4.16
N TYR A 151 4.09 -11.47 4.13
CA TYR A 151 3.39 -12.07 3.03
C TYR A 151 2.15 -12.82 3.53
N TRP A 152 1.16 -12.92 2.68
CA TRP A 152 -0.06 -13.66 2.93
C TRP A 152 0.10 -15.07 2.38
N ASP A 153 -0.06 -16.09 3.19
CA ASP A 153 -0.05 -17.45 2.71
C ASP A 153 -1.47 -17.99 2.46
N PHE A 154 -1.55 -19.12 1.77
CA PHE A 154 -2.83 -19.77 1.47
C PHE A 154 -3.53 -20.35 2.69
N GLU A 155 -2.85 -20.44 3.83
CA GLU A 155 -3.39 -20.88 5.10
C GLU A 155 -4.00 -19.73 5.93
N GLU A 156 -4.17 -18.56 5.34
CA GLU A 156 -4.76 -17.39 5.97
C GLU A 156 -3.92 -16.77 7.09
N ARG A 157 -2.62 -16.87 6.97
CA ARG A 157 -1.67 -16.30 7.93
C ARG A 157 -0.87 -15.19 7.33
N LEU A 158 -0.49 -14.25 8.19
CA LEU A 158 0.55 -13.28 7.87
C LEU A 158 1.87 -13.78 8.42
N HIS A 159 2.90 -13.79 7.57
CA HIS A 159 4.24 -14.19 7.95
C HIS A 159 5.20 -13.00 7.84
N GLU A 160 6.07 -12.85 8.81
CA GLU A 160 7.18 -11.91 8.74
C GLU A 160 8.24 -12.47 7.79
N VAL A 161 8.61 -11.66 6.80
CA VAL A 161 9.58 -12.04 5.76
C VAL A 161 11.00 -11.81 6.21
#